data_c8201c71f6afcb9804a5054806eb2b52
#
_entry.id   c8201c71f6afcb9804a5054806eb2b52
#
_cell.length_a   1.000
_cell.length_b   1.000
_cell.length_c   1.000
_cell.angle_alpha   90.00
_cell.angle_beta   90.00
_cell.angle_gamma   90.00
#
_symmetry.space_group_name_H-M   'P 1'
#
loop_
_entity.id
_entity.type
_entity.pdbx_description
1 polymer ?
#
loop_
_entity_poly.entity_id
_entity_poly.type
_entity_poly.pdbx_seq_one_letter_code
_entity_poly.pdbx_strand_id
1 'polypeptide(L)'
;MIALCALAAGAATADERTYSFDCDTMPGHYSQWTATTTASALVVTGTIQLNEIRVDKKWSVVANVNLRGGEDGKTTYGFRAYDVDRLQKSLHLELLKPGGHLDFGDDSMKPGKKPIPFRLELTANGALSVDVGGAKQSTELGNFRAKKLVIGCSTGDFSFGNIRIEER
;
A
#
# COMPACT_ATOMS: atom_id res chain seq x y z
N MET A 1 55.82 19.61 -0.55
CA MET A 1 54.65 19.29 -1.42
C MET A 1 53.86 18.21 -0.73
N ILE A 2 52.68 18.56 -0.22
CA ILE A 2 51.78 17.62 0.45
C ILE A 2 50.65 17.31 -0.55
N ALA A 3 50.60 16.07 -1.00
CA ALA A 3 49.52 15.61 -1.90
C ALA A 3 48.27 15.31 -1.09
N LEU A 4 47.18 16.07 -1.32
CA LEU A 4 45.87 15.81 -0.76
C LEU A 4 45.18 14.74 -1.64
N CYS A 5 45.07 13.50 -1.11
CA CYS A 5 44.17 12.49 -1.71
C CYS A 5 42.75 12.78 -1.34
N ALA A 6 41.94 13.24 -2.31
CA ALA A 6 40.50 13.34 -2.17
C ALA A 6 39.88 11.94 -2.29
N LEU A 7 39.37 11.40 -1.18
CA LEU A 7 38.54 10.21 -1.18
C LEU A 7 37.13 10.59 -1.74
N ALA A 8 36.88 10.16 -2.96
CA ALA A 8 35.53 10.20 -3.50
C ALA A 8 34.67 9.11 -2.81
N ALA A 9 33.80 9.51 -1.89
CA ALA A 9 32.79 8.63 -1.37
C ALA A 9 31.78 8.33 -2.48
N GLY A 10 31.88 7.16 -3.08
CA GLY A 10 30.86 6.66 -4.00
C GLY A 10 29.54 6.49 -3.25
N ALA A 11 28.53 7.28 -3.61
CA ALA A 11 27.17 7.03 -3.16
C ALA A 11 26.74 5.66 -3.70
N ALA A 12 26.50 4.70 -2.81
CA ALA A 12 25.89 3.44 -3.17
C ALA A 12 24.48 3.75 -3.71
N THR A 13 24.27 3.57 -4.99
CA THR A 13 22.92 3.63 -5.59
C THR A 13 22.14 2.46 -5.03
N ALA A 14 21.10 2.76 -4.24
CA ALA A 14 20.13 1.76 -3.81
C ALA A 14 19.58 1.07 -5.07
N ASP A 15 19.64 -0.26 -5.11
CA ASP A 15 19.14 -1.07 -6.22
C ASP A 15 17.61 -0.86 -6.30
N GLU A 16 17.17 -0.02 -7.22
CA GLU A 16 15.76 0.40 -7.35
C GLU A 16 14.98 -0.73 -8.02
N ARG A 17 14.47 -1.64 -7.20
CA ARG A 17 13.66 -2.76 -7.69
C ARG A 17 12.21 -2.32 -7.83
N THR A 18 11.67 -2.57 -9.01
CA THR A 18 10.25 -2.37 -9.31
C THR A 18 9.57 -3.73 -9.36
N TYR A 19 8.43 -3.84 -8.65
CA TYR A 19 7.64 -5.06 -8.59
C TYR A 19 6.28 -4.85 -9.24
N SER A 20 5.66 -5.94 -9.67
CA SER A 20 4.25 -5.99 -10.06
C SER A 20 3.58 -7.20 -9.41
N PHE A 21 2.29 -7.11 -9.17
CA PHE A 21 1.49 -8.17 -8.60
C PHE A 21 0.10 -8.17 -9.22
N ASP A 22 -0.22 -9.21 -9.98
CA ASP A 22 -1.56 -9.45 -10.50
C ASP A 22 -2.34 -10.27 -9.48
N CYS A 23 -3.39 -9.66 -8.96
CA CYS A 23 -4.22 -10.21 -7.91
C CYS A 23 -5.58 -10.60 -8.47
N ASP A 24 -5.59 -11.69 -9.23
CA ASP A 24 -6.79 -12.29 -9.83
C ASP A 24 -7.35 -13.35 -8.88
N THR A 25 -8.44 -13.04 -8.18
CA THR A 25 -9.05 -13.92 -7.19
C THR A 25 -10.49 -14.28 -7.55
N MET A 26 -10.80 -15.57 -7.49
CA MET A 26 -12.18 -16.03 -7.60
C MET A 26 -13.04 -15.53 -6.43
N PRO A 27 -14.39 -15.49 -6.57
CA PRO A 27 -15.28 -15.16 -5.48
C PRO A 27 -14.99 -15.98 -4.22
N GLY A 28 -14.88 -15.31 -3.07
CA GLY A 28 -14.57 -15.95 -1.80
C GLY A 28 -13.11 -16.34 -1.56
N HIS A 29 -12.20 -15.94 -2.44
CA HIS A 29 -10.78 -16.19 -2.31
C HIS A 29 -10.00 -14.91 -2.02
N TYR A 30 -8.80 -15.08 -1.44
CA TYR A 30 -7.87 -14.01 -1.12
C TYR A 30 -6.47 -14.38 -1.63
N SER A 31 -5.77 -13.40 -2.20
CA SER A 31 -4.38 -13.51 -2.61
C SER A 31 -3.57 -12.33 -2.07
N GLN A 32 -2.29 -12.56 -1.78
CA GLN A 32 -1.40 -11.50 -1.32
C GLN A 32 0.04 -11.71 -1.76
N TRP A 33 0.72 -10.59 -1.97
CA TRP A 33 2.16 -10.46 -2.07
C TRP A 33 2.72 -9.79 -0.81
N THR A 34 3.91 -10.18 -0.34
CA THR A 34 4.53 -9.62 0.86
C THR A 34 6.00 -9.33 0.66
N ALA A 35 6.47 -8.21 1.23
CA ALA A 35 7.87 -7.90 1.41
C ALA A 35 8.17 -7.65 2.90
N THR A 36 9.30 -8.16 3.37
CA THR A 36 9.78 -7.90 4.73
C THR A 36 10.51 -6.57 4.76
N THR A 37 10.35 -5.81 5.83
CA THR A 37 11.09 -4.56 6.10
C THR A 37 11.49 -4.50 7.56
N THR A 38 12.62 -3.87 7.84
CA THR A 38 13.08 -3.55 9.19
C THR A 38 13.34 -2.06 9.36
N ALA A 39 13.07 -1.28 8.32
CA ALA A 39 13.32 0.15 8.29
C ALA A 39 12.42 0.91 9.28
N SER A 40 12.96 1.95 9.89
CA SER A 40 12.21 2.87 10.75
C SER A 40 11.39 3.88 9.94
N ALA A 41 11.80 4.14 8.72
CA ALA A 41 11.09 4.96 7.77
C ALA A 41 11.10 4.29 6.41
N LEU A 42 9.99 4.37 5.68
CA LEU A 42 9.92 3.81 4.34
C LEU A 42 8.90 4.56 3.48
N VAL A 43 9.14 4.52 2.18
CA VAL A 43 8.20 5.01 1.17
C VAL A 43 7.84 3.86 0.25
N VAL A 44 6.55 3.64 0.06
CA VAL A 44 6.00 2.67 -0.90
C VAL A 44 5.21 3.44 -1.94
N THR A 45 5.58 3.30 -3.20
CA THR A 45 4.84 3.88 -4.33
C THR A 45 4.42 2.80 -5.30
N GLY A 46 3.41 3.08 -6.10
CA GLY A 46 2.95 2.17 -7.13
C GLY A 46 1.67 2.66 -7.79
N THR A 47 1.07 1.77 -8.55
CA THR A 47 -0.26 1.97 -9.13
C THR A 47 -1.16 0.80 -8.78
N ILE A 48 -2.46 1.07 -8.62
CA ILE A 48 -3.50 0.06 -8.48
C ILE A 48 -4.56 0.27 -9.54
N GLN A 49 -4.99 -0.82 -10.18
CA GLN A 49 -6.07 -0.82 -11.15
C GLN A 49 -7.08 -1.90 -10.77
N LEU A 50 -8.35 -1.55 -10.81
CA LEU A 50 -9.46 -2.49 -10.71
C LEU A 50 -9.85 -2.92 -12.12
N ASN A 51 -9.67 -4.20 -12.43
CA ASN A 51 -10.03 -4.78 -13.72
C ASN A 51 -11.46 -5.31 -13.69
N GLU A 52 -11.82 -6.08 -12.65
CA GLU A 52 -13.11 -6.72 -12.51
C GLU A 52 -13.58 -6.77 -11.05
N ILE A 53 -14.85 -6.51 -10.84
CA ILE A 53 -15.55 -6.77 -9.57
C ILE A 53 -16.27 -8.12 -9.69
N ARG A 54 -16.01 -9.04 -8.77
CA ARG A 54 -16.68 -10.34 -8.71
C ARG A 54 -17.63 -10.41 -7.54
N VAL A 55 -18.73 -11.13 -7.73
CA VAL A 55 -19.80 -11.21 -6.72
C VAL A 55 -19.58 -12.42 -5.83
N ASP A 56 -19.65 -12.21 -4.53
CA ASP A 56 -19.77 -13.28 -3.54
C ASP A 56 -20.81 -12.90 -2.47
N LYS A 57 -21.54 -13.89 -1.95
CA LYS A 57 -22.59 -13.65 -0.92
C LYS A 57 -22.02 -13.35 0.46
N LYS A 58 -20.79 -13.82 0.74
CA LYS A 58 -20.16 -13.74 2.07
C LYS A 58 -18.95 -12.81 2.09
N TRP A 59 -18.25 -12.65 0.96
CA TRP A 59 -16.99 -11.93 0.85
C TRP A 59 -17.16 -10.65 0.07
N SER A 60 -16.64 -9.56 0.61
CA SER A 60 -16.58 -8.29 -0.09
C SER A 60 -15.39 -8.24 -1.03
N VAL A 61 -15.54 -7.49 -2.11
CA VAL A 61 -14.43 -7.12 -2.98
C VAL A 61 -13.55 -6.16 -2.21
N VAL A 62 -12.27 -6.49 -2.12
CA VAL A 62 -11.28 -5.69 -1.38
C VAL A 62 -9.95 -5.73 -2.10
N ALA A 63 -9.28 -4.60 -2.17
CA ALA A 63 -7.86 -4.51 -2.44
C ALA A 63 -7.17 -3.67 -1.36
N ASN A 64 -5.96 -4.01 -0.98
CA ASN A 64 -5.27 -3.30 0.09
C ASN A 64 -3.76 -3.19 -0.13
N VAL A 65 -3.17 -2.13 0.41
CA VAL A 65 -1.73 -1.93 0.56
C VAL A 65 -1.47 -1.53 2.00
N ASN A 66 -0.84 -2.42 2.77
CA ASN A 66 -0.76 -2.31 4.21
C ASN A 66 0.65 -2.52 4.75
N LEU A 67 1.03 -1.74 5.74
CA LEU A 67 2.15 -1.99 6.63
C LEU A 67 1.65 -2.78 7.83
N ARG A 68 2.23 -3.95 8.08
CA ARG A 68 1.97 -4.76 9.27
C ARG A 68 3.16 -4.73 10.20
N GLY A 69 2.91 -4.57 11.49
CA GLY A 69 3.96 -4.45 12.48
C GLY A 69 3.43 -4.42 13.90
N GLY A 70 4.06 -3.60 14.75
CA GLY A 70 3.81 -3.56 16.19
C GLY A 70 4.46 -4.73 16.92
N GLU A 71 4.28 -4.80 18.25
CA GLU A 71 4.88 -5.84 19.09
C GLU A 71 4.38 -7.23 18.73
N ASP A 72 3.08 -7.39 18.49
CA ASP A 72 2.42 -8.64 18.13
C ASP A 72 2.49 -8.98 16.64
N GLY A 73 3.01 -8.08 15.80
CA GLY A 73 3.06 -8.23 14.35
C GLY A 73 1.70 -8.17 13.64
N LYS A 74 0.62 -7.81 14.35
CA LYS A 74 -0.76 -7.80 13.85
C LYS A 74 -1.31 -6.41 13.59
N THR A 75 -0.68 -5.39 14.18
CA THR A 75 -1.08 -4.00 13.94
C THR A 75 -0.93 -3.66 12.47
N THR A 76 -1.98 -3.11 11.88
CA THR A 76 -2.06 -2.85 10.44
C THR A 76 -2.41 -1.39 10.19
N TYR A 77 -1.64 -0.75 9.30
CA TYR A 77 -1.89 0.57 8.77
C TYR A 77 -1.71 0.58 7.26
N GLY A 78 -2.49 1.38 6.55
CA GLY A 78 -2.37 1.49 5.10
C GLY A 78 -3.66 1.97 4.48
N PHE A 79 -3.96 1.56 3.26
CA PHE A 79 -5.26 1.83 2.65
C PHE A 79 -5.89 0.57 2.11
N ARG A 80 -7.21 0.64 1.96
CA ARG A 80 -7.98 -0.36 1.21
C ARG A 80 -8.99 0.31 0.28
N ALA A 81 -9.26 -0.38 -0.81
CA ALA A 81 -10.43 -0.16 -1.65
C ALA A 81 -11.41 -1.30 -1.38
N TYR A 82 -12.66 -1.01 -1.10
CA TYR A 82 -13.65 -2.03 -0.79
C TYR A 82 -15.07 -1.63 -1.21
N ASP A 83 -15.94 -2.63 -1.40
CA ASP A 83 -17.33 -2.43 -1.74
C ASP A 83 -18.18 -2.29 -0.47
N VAL A 84 -18.69 -1.07 -0.21
CA VAL A 84 -19.54 -0.77 0.96
C VAL A 84 -20.94 -1.32 0.79
N ASP A 85 -21.51 -1.14 -0.40
CA ASP A 85 -22.95 -1.34 -0.62
C ASP A 85 -23.28 -2.68 -1.26
N ARG A 86 -22.26 -3.49 -1.59
CA ARG A 86 -22.38 -4.70 -2.40
C ARG A 86 -23.08 -4.47 -3.76
N LEU A 87 -23.15 -3.21 -4.18
CA LEU A 87 -23.74 -2.78 -5.45
C LEU A 87 -22.81 -2.96 -6.64
N GLN A 88 -21.52 -3.27 -6.37
CA GLN A 88 -20.53 -3.72 -7.34
C GLN A 88 -20.26 -2.77 -8.50
N LYS A 89 -20.46 -1.48 -8.29
CA LYS A 89 -20.19 -0.46 -9.31
C LYS A 89 -18.88 0.27 -9.12
N SER A 90 -18.45 0.40 -7.86
CA SER A 90 -17.23 1.10 -7.47
C SER A 90 -16.79 0.66 -6.08
N LEU A 91 -15.51 0.83 -5.80
CA LEU A 91 -14.93 0.60 -4.49
C LEU A 91 -14.62 1.94 -3.82
N HIS A 92 -14.95 2.06 -2.55
CA HIS A 92 -14.57 3.19 -1.71
C HIS A 92 -13.13 3.03 -1.23
N LEU A 93 -12.45 4.16 -1.07
CA LEU A 93 -11.09 4.22 -0.56
C LEU A 93 -11.08 4.67 0.89
N GLU A 94 -10.35 3.98 1.73
CA GLU A 94 -10.17 4.37 3.13
C GLU A 94 -8.75 4.07 3.65
N LEU A 95 -8.28 4.90 4.57
CA LEU A 95 -7.07 4.66 5.35
C LEU A 95 -7.42 3.75 6.52
N LEU A 96 -6.72 2.62 6.62
CA LEU A 96 -6.84 1.66 7.72
C LEU A 96 -5.94 2.05 8.88
N LYS A 97 -6.48 1.98 10.08
CA LYS A 97 -5.76 2.13 11.34
C LYS A 97 -6.38 1.26 12.43
N PRO A 98 -5.66 0.90 13.50
CA PRO A 98 -6.25 0.22 14.64
C PRO A 98 -7.45 0.98 15.21
N GLY A 99 -8.53 0.26 15.43
CA GLY A 99 -9.77 0.82 15.98
C GLY A 99 -10.65 1.57 14.97
N GLY A 100 -10.33 1.54 13.66
CA GLY A 100 -11.19 2.15 12.66
C GLY A 100 -10.52 2.47 11.33
N HIS A 101 -11.13 3.41 10.63
CA HIS A 101 -10.67 3.89 9.33
C HIS A 101 -10.93 5.39 9.20
N LEU A 102 -10.28 6.01 8.22
CA LEU A 102 -10.56 7.37 7.76
C LEU A 102 -10.91 7.30 6.28
N ASP A 103 -12.04 7.86 5.91
CA ASP A 103 -12.49 7.90 4.52
C ASP A 103 -11.67 8.90 3.70
N PHE A 104 -11.37 8.58 2.45
CA PHE A 104 -10.75 9.51 1.50
C PHE A 104 -11.76 10.44 0.82
N GLY A 105 -13.03 10.39 1.21
CA GLY A 105 -14.13 11.16 0.63
C GLY A 105 -14.78 10.48 -0.57
N ASP A 106 -15.20 11.28 -1.55
CA ASP A 106 -15.98 10.78 -2.70
C ASP A 106 -15.14 10.02 -3.75
N ASP A 107 -13.84 9.87 -3.52
CA ASP A 107 -12.98 9.15 -4.45
C ASP A 107 -13.30 7.66 -4.45
N SER A 108 -13.63 7.16 -5.63
CA SER A 108 -14.00 5.78 -5.83
C SER A 108 -13.25 5.15 -6.99
N MET A 109 -12.88 3.90 -6.81
CA MET A 109 -12.24 3.07 -7.85
C MET A 109 -13.31 2.34 -8.66
N LYS A 110 -13.25 2.41 -10.00
CA LYS A 110 -14.20 1.77 -10.92
C LYS A 110 -13.47 0.82 -11.88
N PRO A 111 -14.10 -0.31 -12.25
CA PRO A 111 -13.54 -1.23 -13.23
C PRO A 111 -13.20 -0.54 -14.56
N GLY A 112 -12.12 -0.98 -15.20
CA GLY A 112 -11.72 -0.53 -16.54
C GLY A 112 -11.25 0.93 -16.61
N LYS A 113 -11.07 1.62 -15.50
CA LYS A 113 -10.44 2.94 -15.47
C LYS A 113 -8.91 2.81 -15.48
N LYS A 114 -8.23 3.93 -15.75
CA LYS A 114 -6.76 3.99 -15.71
C LYS A 114 -6.24 3.63 -14.32
N PRO A 115 -5.02 3.05 -14.24
CA PRO A 115 -4.36 2.82 -12.97
C PRO A 115 -4.29 4.09 -12.12
N ILE A 116 -4.56 3.95 -10.84
CA ILE A 116 -4.53 5.03 -9.85
C ILE A 116 -3.17 4.96 -9.13
N PRO A 117 -2.37 6.04 -9.12
CA PRO A 117 -1.13 6.06 -8.37
C PRO A 117 -1.40 6.06 -6.87
N PHE A 118 -0.54 5.40 -6.11
CA PHE A 118 -0.55 5.47 -4.65
C PHE A 118 0.85 5.74 -4.09
N ARG A 119 0.88 6.34 -2.90
CA ARG A 119 2.07 6.55 -2.10
C ARG A 119 1.73 6.36 -0.61
N LEU A 120 2.46 5.47 0.06
CA LEU A 120 2.52 5.37 1.51
C LEU A 120 3.87 5.88 1.98
N GLU A 121 3.89 6.76 2.97
CA GLU A 121 5.14 7.25 3.56
C GLU A 121 5.05 7.13 5.08
N LEU A 122 5.88 6.25 5.64
CA LEU A 122 6.11 6.12 7.06
C LEU A 122 7.41 6.85 7.41
N THR A 123 7.31 7.83 8.28
CA THR A 123 8.48 8.57 8.78
C THR A 123 9.08 7.94 10.03
N ALA A 124 10.33 8.24 10.33
CA ALA A 124 11.03 7.69 11.51
C ALA A 124 10.40 8.09 12.84
N ASN A 125 9.69 9.22 12.90
CA ASN A 125 8.93 9.68 14.07
C ASN A 125 7.52 9.07 14.19
N GLY A 126 7.16 8.17 13.28
CA GLY A 126 5.91 7.42 13.34
C GLY A 126 4.71 8.15 12.72
N ALA A 127 4.90 9.12 11.85
CA ALA A 127 3.81 9.66 11.04
C ALA A 127 3.64 8.82 9.76
N LEU A 128 2.40 8.44 9.46
CA LEU A 128 2.02 7.80 8.21
C LEU A 128 1.19 8.75 7.37
N SER A 129 1.60 8.97 6.14
CA SER A 129 0.79 9.62 5.11
C SER A 129 0.46 8.64 3.99
N VAL A 130 -0.74 8.75 3.46
CA VAL A 130 -1.24 7.93 2.34
C VAL A 130 -1.87 8.87 1.32
N ASP A 131 -1.44 8.74 0.07
CA ASP A 131 -1.99 9.41 -1.08
C ASP A 131 -2.46 8.35 -2.07
N VAL A 132 -3.72 8.40 -2.49
CA VAL A 132 -4.28 7.51 -3.51
C VAL A 132 -5.02 8.36 -4.53
N GLY A 133 -4.47 8.47 -5.73
CA GLY A 133 -5.07 9.26 -6.80
C GLY A 133 -5.13 10.77 -6.55
N GLY A 134 -4.35 11.29 -5.60
CA GLY A 134 -4.35 12.68 -5.18
C GLY A 134 -5.17 12.94 -3.90
N ALA A 135 -6.03 12.00 -3.48
CA ALA A 135 -6.69 12.05 -2.18
C ALA A 135 -5.70 11.67 -1.07
N LYS A 136 -5.63 12.48 0.00
CA LYS A 136 -4.60 12.34 1.04
C LYS A 136 -5.22 12.19 2.41
N GLN A 137 -4.66 11.24 3.16
CA GLN A 137 -4.95 11.04 4.58
C GLN A 137 -3.66 10.84 5.36
N SER A 138 -3.66 11.20 6.64
CA SER A 138 -2.52 10.96 7.52
C SER A 138 -2.96 10.57 8.92
N THR A 139 -2.07 9.88 9.63
CA THR A 139 -2.29 9.49 11.03
C THR A 139 -0.96 9.32 11.74
N GLU A 140 -0.95 9.58 13.05
CA GLU A 140 0.20 9.30 13.89
C GLU A 140 0.15 7.85 14.40
N LEU A 141 1.27 7.15 14.30
CA LEU A 141 1.38 5.74 14.67
C LEU A 141 2.13 5.51 15.98
N GLY A 142 2.66 6.58 16.59
CA GLY A 142 3.50 6.46 17.78
C GLY A 142 4.74 5.59 17.53
N ASN A 143 4.95 4.58 18.37
CA ASN A 143 6.11 3.68 18.31
C ASN A 143 5.95 2.53 17.31
N PHE A 144 5.06 2.64 16.33
CA PHE A 144 4.88 1.60 15.33
C PHE A 144 6.16 1.35 14.52
N ARG A 145 6.46 0.08 14.31
CA ARG A 145 7.54 -0.39 13.43
C ARG A 145 6.93 -1.35 12.43
N ALA A 146 7.06 -1.02 11.16
CA ALA A 146 6.67 -1.91 10.09
C ALA A 146 7.62 -3.13 10.04
N LYS A 147 7.05 -4.34 9.93
CA LYS A 147 7.79 -5.60 9.75
C LYS A 147 7.55 -6.19 8.37
N LYS A 148 6.40 -5.84 7.77
CA LYS A 148 5.99 -6.33 6.45
C LYS A 148 5.18 -5.29 5.72
N LEU A 149 5.41 -5.18 4.42
CA LEU A 149 4.46 -4.64 3.46
C LEU A 149 3.60 -5.80 2.95
N VAL A 150 2.30 -5.62 2.91
CA VAL A 150 1.33 -6.59 2.39
C VAL A 150 0.46 -5.91 1.36
N ILE A 151 0.45 -6.44 0.14
CA ILE A 151 -0.42 -6.03 -0.95
C ILE A 151 -1.31 -7.23 -1.27
N GLY A 152 -2.63 -7.04 -1.30
CA GLY A 152 -3.53 -8.16 -1.53
C GLY A 152 -4.89 -7.75 -2.03
N CYS A 153 -5.66 -8.74 -2.49
CA CYS A 153 -7.04 -8.55 -2.89
C CYS A 153 -7.91 -9.77 -2.56
N SER A 154 -9.20 -9.58 -2.63
CA SER A 154 -10.22 -10.61 -2.48
C SER A 154 -11.37 -10.36 -3.44
N THR A 155 -11.92 -11.45 -4.00
CA THR A 155 -13.20 -11.44 -4.74
C THR A 155 -13.19 -10.44 -5.91
N GLY A 156 -12.11 -10.42 -6.69
CA GLY A 156 -11.96 -9.49 -7.82
C GLY A 156 -10.65 -9.65 -8.55
N ASP A 157 -10.50 -8.89 -9.61
CA ASP A 157 -9.28 -8.81 -10.39
C ASP A 157 -8.68 -7.41 -10.29
N PHE A 158 -7.45 -7.35 -9.77
CA PHE A 158 -6.68 -6.13 -9.55
C PHE A 158 -5.26 -6.30 -10.08
N SER A 159 -4.74 -5.25 -10.69
CA SER A 159 -3.32 -5.16 -11.04
C SER A 159 -2.63 -4.11 -10.18
N PHE A 160 -1.55 -4.50 -9.52
CA PHE A 160 -0.63 -3.60 -8.82
C PHE A 160 0.65 -3.50 -9.63
N GLY A 161 0.98 -2.29 -10.10
CA GLY A 161 2.13 -2.06 -10.96
C GLY A 161 3.11 -1.04 -10.39
N ASN A 162 4.34 -1.07 -10.91
CA ASN A 162 5.39 -0.11 -10.59
C ASN A 162 5.63 0.06 -9.07
N ILE A 163 5.48 -1.04 -8.30
CA ILE A 163 5.67 -1.02 -6.85
C ILE A 163 7.15 -0.80 -6.57
N ARG A 164 7.48 0.27 -5.85
CA ARG A 164 8.83 0.60 -5.38
C ARG A 164 8.81 0.74 -3.88
N ILE A 165 9.85 0.26 -3.22
CA ILE A 165 10.04 0.34 -1.77
C ILE A 165 11.38 1.02 -1.53
N GLU A 166 11.33 2.18 -0.89
CA GLU A 166 12.51 2.93 -0.46
C GLU A 166 12.59 2.88 1.06
N GLU A 167 13.57 2.21 1.61
CA GLU A 167 13.87 2.17 3.04
C GLU A 167 14.83 3.31 3.41
N ARG A 168 14.56 4.00 4.57
CA ARG A 168 15.33 5.16 5.03
C ARG A 168 15.70 5.05 6.50
#